data_2336c3c59d278d35945673537e6cf31e
#
_entry.id   2336c3c59d278d35945673537e6cf31e
#
_cell.length_a   1.000
_cell.length_b   1.000
_cell.length_c   1.000
_cell.angle_alpha   90.00
_cell.angle_beta   90.00
_cell.angle_gamma   90.00
#
_symmetry.space_group_name_H-M   'P 1'
#
loop_
_entity.id
_entity.type
_entity.pdbx_description
1 polymer ?
#
loop_
_entity_poly.entity_id
_entity_poly.type
_entity_poly.pdbx_seq_one_letter_code
_entity_poly.pdbx_strand_id
1 'polypeptide(L)'
;MGEKISIASCSGMSTLGLVGRATCNDLATENENILSICITATAADNDKFSELIKKYPILAINGCSDACVNKILKSKGVDVEKTINIDKIFEEKDLDTNDPSRLDDEGEKAVKKLKKIIITEIDLI
;
A
#
# COMPACT_ATOMS: atom_id res chain seq x y z
N MET A 1 5.35 -14.55 -14.04
CA MET A 1 4.11 -14.48 -13.68
C MET A 1 3.84 -15.08 -12.42
N GLY A 2 3.41 -14.54 -11.62
CA GLY A 2 3.22 -15.05 -10.33
C GLY A 2 1.76 -15.28 -9.97
N GLU A 3 1.57 -15.86 -8.82
CA GLU A 3 0.26 -15.92 -8.23
C GLU A 3 -0.20 -14.50 -7.90
N LYS A 4 -1.52 -14.36 -7.76
CA LYS A 4 -2.08 -13.05 -7.41
C LYS A 4 -1.75 -12.67 -5.98
N ILE A 5 -1.50 -11.39 -5.76
CA ILE A 5 -1.22 -10.83 -4.44
C ILE A 5 -1.99 -9.53 -4.29
N SER A 6 -2.48 -9.28 -3.08
CA SER A 6 -3.18 -8.05 -2.77
C SER A 6 -2.26 -7.05 -2.07
N ILE A 7 -2.43 -5.77 -2.37
CA ILE A 7 -1.74 -4.71 -1.64
C ILE A 7 -2.78 -3.73 -1.09
N ALA A 8 -2.67 -3.41 0.17
CA ALA A 8 -3.58 -2.50 0.85
C ALA A 8 -2.79 -1.30 1.38
N SER A 9 -3.07 -0.12 0.84
CA SER A 9 -2.35 1.09 1.20
C SER A 9 -3.16 2.01 2.06
N CYS A 10 -2.48 2.69 2.96
CA CYS A 10 -3.02 3.85 3.64
C CYS A 10 -3.43 4.89 2.57
N SER A 11 -4.66 5.38 2.68
CA SER A 11 -5.17 6.43 1.80
C SER A 11 -5.48 7.70 2.59
N GLY A 12 -4.78 7.90 3.70
CA GLY A 12 -4.95 9.09 4.53
C GLY A 12 -4.59 10.37 3.79
N MET A 13 -4.97 11.50 4.39
CA MET A 13 -4.83 12.83 3.77
C MET A 13 -3.43 13.43 3.90
N SER A 14 -2.45 12.64 4.34
CA SER A 14 -1.06 13.10 4.42
C SER A 14 -0.35 12.92 3.08
N THR A 15 0.82 13.54 2.96
CA THR A 15 1.68 13.34 1.78
C THR A 15 2.08 11.88 1.62
N LEU A 16 2.32 11.17 2.72
CA LEU A 16 2.69 9.76 2.69
C LEU A 16 1.53 8.88 2.25
N GLY A 17 0.30 9.21 2.66
CA GLY A 17 -0.89 8.51 2.21
C GLY A 17 -1.10 8.66 0.70
N LEU A 18 -0.86 9.86 0.17
CA LEU A 18 -0.96 10.11 -1.27
C LEU A 18 0.06 9.28 -2.05
N VAL A 19 1.32 9.26 -1.61
CA VAL A 19 2.38 8.47 -2.25
C VAL A 19 2.03 6.99 -2.23
N GLY A 20 1.56 6.48 -1.09
CA GLY A 20 1.16 5.07 -0.96
C GLY A 20 0.03 4.71 -1.91
N ARG A 21 -1.01 5.53 -1.96
CA ARG A 21 -2.15 5.29 -2.84
C ARG A 21 -1.74 5.32 -4.31
N ALA A 22 -0.96 6.33 -4.71
CA ALA A 22 -0.50 6.44 -6.10
C ALA A 22 0.37 5.24 -6.49
N THR A 23 1.26 4.82 -5.61
CA THR A 23 2.13 3.67 -5.85
C THR A 23 1.32 2.39 -6.05
N CYS A 24 0.35 2.15 -5.18
CA CYS A 24 -0.47 0.94 -5.26
C CYS A 24 -1.36 0.93 -6.50
N ASN A 25 -1.94 2.06 -6.87
CA ASN A 25 -2.73 2.17 -8.09
C ASN A 25 -1.88 1.92 -9.33
N ASP A 26 -0.68 2.47 -9.38
CA ASP A 26 0.25 2.26 -10.50
C ASP A 26 0.63 0.79 -10.60
N LEU A 27 0.99 0.15 -9.50
CA LEU A 27 1.38 -1.26 -9.51
C LEU A 27 0.24 -2.16 -9.97
N ALA A 28 -0.98 -1.91 -9.52
CA ALA A 28 -2.14 -2.70 -9.93
C ALA A 28 -2.47 -2.49 -11.41
N THR A 29 -2.23 -1.30 -11.93
CA THR A 29 -2.45 -1.00 -13.35
C THR A 29 -1.38 -1.65 -14.23
N GLU A 30 -0.13 -1.65 -13.76
CA GLU A 30 1.02 -2.16 -14.52
C GLU A 30 1.20 -3.68 -14.43
N ASN A 31 0.59 -4.33 -13.44
CA ASN A 31 0.79 -5.76 -13.18
C ASN A 31 -0.55 -6.46 -12.96
N GLU A 32 -0.89 -7.40 -13.82
CA GLU A 32 -2.15 -8.15 -13.74
C GLU A 32 -2.28 -8.99 -12.46
N ASN A 33 -1.16 -9.40 -11.88
CA ASN A 33 -1.17 -10.23 -10.68
C ASN A 33 -1.23 -9.44 -9.38
N ILE A 34 -1.24 -8.11 -9.44
CA ILE A 34 -1.31 -7.26 -8.25
C ILE A 34 -2.70 -6.62 -8.16
N LEU A 35 -3.34 -6.81 -7.01
CA LEU A 35 -4.66 -6.25 -6.75
C LEU A 35 -4.58 -5.17 -5.68
N SER A 36 -5.06 -3.98 -5.99
CA SER A 36 -5.10 -2.89 -5.02
C SER A 36 -6.39 -2.97 -4.21
N ILE A 37 -6.26 -2.99 -2.90
CA ILE A 37 -7.40 -3.09 -1.98
C ILE A 37 -7.77 -1.69 -1.49
N CYS A 38 -9.04 -1.34 -1.60
CA CYS A 38 -9.54 -0.11 -1.01
C CYS A 38 -9.71 -0.32 0.50
N ILE A 39 -8.82 0.28 1.28
CA ILE A 39 -8.83 0.06 2.74
C ILE A 39 -10.05 0.70 3.40
N THR A 40 -10.53 1.80 2.86
CA THR A 40 -11.73 2.46 3.39
C THR A 40 -12.98 1.58 3.20
N ALA A 41 -13.13 0.99 2.01
CA ALA A 41 -14.24 0.08 1.74
C ALA A 41 -14.12 -1.19 2.60
N THR A 42 -12.89 -1.67 2.81
CA THR A 42 -12.63 -2.81 3.69
C THR A 42 -13.06 -2.49 5.12
N ALA A 43 -12.68 -1.34 5.63
CA ALA A 43 -13.06 -0.91 6.98
C ALA A 43 -14.58 -0.78 7.12
N ALA A 44 -15.26 -0.38 6.06
CA ALA A 44 -16.72 -0.22 6.04
C ALA A 44 -17.48 -1.52 5.76
N ASP A 45 -16.78 -2.65 5.75
CA ASP A 45 -17.37 -3.97 5.53
C ASP A 45 -18.07 -4.15 4.18
N ASN A 46 -17.52 -3.51 3.13
CA ASN A 46 -18.00 -3.72 1.77
C ASN A 46 -17.83 -5.19 1.39
N ASP A 47 -18.90 -5.83 0.93
CA ASP A 47 -18.93 -7.28 0.68
C ASP A 47 -17.81 -7.75 -0.26
N LYS A 48 -17.57 -7.01 -1.33
CA LYS A 48 -16.53 -7.34 -2.31
C LYS A 48 -15.16 -7.43 -1.65
N PHE A 49 -14.80 -6.43 -0.85
CA PHE A 49 -13.48 -6.39 -0.21
C PHE A 49 -13.39 -7.31 1.00
N SER A 50 -14.48 -7.55 1.71
CA SER A 50 -14.50 -8.50 2.83
C SER A 50 -14.10 -9.91 2.39
N GLU A 51 -14.45 -10.30 1.17
CA GLU A 51 -14.03 -11.59 0.61
C GLU A 51 -12.64 -11.51 0.01
N LEU A 52 -12.34 -10.44 -0.73
CA LEU A 52 -11.10 -10.30 -1.47
C LEU A 52 -9.86 -10.27 -0.56
N ILE A 53 -9.95 -9.64 0.60
CA ILE A 53 -8.81 -9.54 1.52
C ILE A 53 -8.38 -10.89 2.08
N LYS A 54 -9.25 -11.90 2.00
CA LYS A 54 -8.96 -13.25 2.50
C LYS A 54 -8.54 -14.22 1.40
N LYS A 55 -8.65 -13.79 0.16
CA LYS A 55 -8.45 -14.69 -0.98
C LYS A 55 -6.99 -14.90 -1.37
N TYR A 56 -6.17 -13.86 -1.28
CA TYR A 56 -4.76 -13.88 -1.68
C TYR A 56 -3.88 -13.36 -0.56
N PRO A 57 -2.57 -13.68 -0.59
CA PRO A 57 -1.61 -13.04 0.33
C PRO A 57 -1.71 -11.53 0.20
N ILE A 58 -1.57 -10.81 1.31
CA ILE A 58 -1.76 -9.36 1.32
C ILE A 58 -0.59 -8.65 1.99
N LEU A 59 -0.12 -7.58 1.34
CA LEU A 59 0.85 -6.65 1.91
C LEU A 59 0.13 -5.45 2.48
N ALA A 60 0.51 -5.05 3.68
CA ALA A 60 0.03 -3.82 4.30
C ALA A 60 1.06 -2.71 4.08
N ILE A 61 0.60 -1.59 3.52
CA ILE A 61 1.46 -0.44 3.23
C ILE A 61 0.92 0.75 4.02
N ASN A 62 1.64 1.13 5.06
CA ASN A 62 1.24 2.19 5.98
C ASN A 62 2.00 3.48 5.68
N GLY A 63 1.30 4.63 5.74
CA GLY A 63 1.95 5.92 5.61
C GLY A 63 2.81 6.26 6.81
N CYS A 64 2.41 5.81 8.00
CA CYS A 64 3.10 6.14 9.24
C CYS A 64 3.07 4.97 10.23
N SER A 65 3.76 5.14 11.35
CA SER A 65 3.89 4.11 12.38
C SER A 65 2.58 3.76 13.10
N ASP A 66 1.51 4.53 12.91
CA ASP A 66 0.19 4.19 13.46
C ASP A 66 -0.35 2.87 12.91
N ALA A 67 0.13 2.47 11.74
CA ALA A 67 -0.18 1.17 11.14
C ALA A 67 -1.70 0.93 11.00
N CYS A 68 -2.43 1.93 10.52
CA CYS A 68 -3.89 1.84 10.37
C CYS A 68 -4.32 0.67 9.48
N VAL A 69 -3.58 0.42 8.39
CA VAL A 69 -3.89 -0.68 7.48
C VAL A 69 -3.81 -2.02 8.21
N ASN A 70 -2.75 -2.22 8.99
CA ASN A 70 -2.60 -3.45 9.78
C ASN A 70 -3.74 -3.61 10.80
N LYS A 71 -4.11 -2.52 11.46
CA LYS A 71 -5.18 -2.55 12.46
C LYS A 71 -6.53 -2.92 11.83
N ILE A 72 -6.82 -2.35 10.66
CA ILE A 72 -8.06 -2.65 9.94
C ILE A 72 -8.08 -4.11 9.53
N LEU A 73 -7.02 -4.60 8.89
CA LEU A 73 -6.96 -5.99 8.43
C LEU A 73 -7.04 -6.96 9.59
N LYS A 74 -6.34 -6.68 10.68
CA LYS A 74 -6.42 -7.53 11.88
C LYS A 74 -7.84 -7.59 12.44
N SER A 75 -8.56 -6.48 12.45
CA SER A 75 -9.95 -6.45 12.92
C SER A 75 -10.88 -7.29 12.04
N LYS A 76 -10.49 -7.57 10.80
CA LYS A 76 -11.23 -8.42 9.87
C LYS A 76 -10.73 -9.87 9.88
N GLY A 77 -9.81 -10.21 10.77
CA GLY A 77 -9.27 -11.57 10.88
C GLY A 77 -8.26 -11.93 9.81
N VAL A 78 -7.58 -10.95 9.24
CA VAL A 78 -6.60 -11.16 8.18
C VAL A 78 -5.18 -10.96 8.72
N ASP A 79 -4.30 -11.95 8.48
CA ASP A 79 -2.88 -11.87 8.78
C ASP A 79 -2.16 -11.39 7.53
N VAL A 80 -1.36 -10.32 7.66
CA VAL A 80 -0.63 -9.78 6.52
C VAL A 80 0.67 -10.57 6.31
N GLU A 81 1.06 -10.75 5.04
CA GLU A 81 2.31 -11.42 4.70
C GLU A 81 3.51 -10.54 5.02
N LYS A 82 3.43 -9.26 4.71
CA LYS A 82 4.47 -8.29 4.98
C LYS A 82 3.87 -6.93 5.24
N THR A 83 4.61 -6.12 5.97
CA THR A 83 4.25 -4.74 6.28
C THR A 83 5.33 -3.80 5.78
N ILE A 84 4.94 -2.77 5.05
CA ILE A 84 5.85 -1.72 4.57
C ILE A 84 5.40 -0.39 5.19
N ASN A 85 6.31 0.31 5.84
CA ASN A 85 6.05 1.61 6.45
C ASN A 85 6.76 2.69 5.64
N ILE A 86 5.98 3.53 4.98
CA ILE A 86 6.50 4.56 4.05
C ILE A 86 7.35 5.59 4.79
N ASP A 87 6.96 5.98 6.00
CA ASP A 87 7.70 6.95 6.80
C ASP A 87 9.15 6.51 7.03
N LYS A 88 9.34 5.23 7.34
CA LYS A 88 10.68 4.67 7.54
C LYS A 88 11.48 4.65 6.26
N ILE A 89 10.84 4.33 5.14
CA ILE A 89 11.49 4.32 3.84
C ILE A 89 11.94 5.74 3.47
N PHE A 90 11.11 6.74 3.74
CA PHE A 90 11.46 8.13 3.48
C PHE A 90 12.68 8.57 4.30
N GLU A 91 12.77 8.16 5.56
CA GLU A 91 13.93 8.43 6.38
C GLU A 91 15.20 7.76 5.84
N GLU A 92 15.11 6.48 5.51
CA GLU A 92 16.26 5.70 5.05
C GLU A 92 16.77 6.13 3.69
N LYS A 93 15.89 6.57 2.80
CA LYS A 93 16.22 6.95 1.42
C LYS A 93 16.33 8.46 1.23
N ASP A 94 16.20 9.24 2.31
CA ASP A 94 16.23 10.69 2.25
C ASP A 94 15.24 11.25 1.23
N LEU A 95 14.01 10.74 1.29
CA LEU A 95 12.91 11.20 0.43
C LEU A 95 12.03 12.18 1.17
N ASP A 96 11.41 13.08 0.45
CA ASP A 96 10.48 14.04 1.00
C ASP A 96 9.37 14.33 0.00
N THR A 97 8.26 14.85 0.49
CA THR A 97 7.16 15.31 -0.34
C THR A 97 6.35 16.31 0.49
N ASN A 98 5.86 17.35 -0.15
CA ASN A 98 5.27 18.48 0.55
C ASN A 98 3.79 18.71 0.25
N ASP A 99 3.26 18.14 -0.81
CA ASP A 99 1.89 18.42 -1.23
C ASP A 99 0.98 17.23 -0.97
N PRO A 100 0.00 17.34 -0.04
CA PRO A 100 -0.92 16.23 0.24
C PRO A 100 -2.05 16.10 -0.78
N SER A 101 -2.23 17.09 -1.66
CA SER A 101 -3.32 17.08 -2.63
C SER A 101 -2.94 16.54 -4.00
N ARG A 102 -1.67 16.56 -4.32
CA ARG A 102 -1.16 16.09 -5.61
C ARG A 102 0.31 15.69 -5.51
N LEU A 103 0.77 14.87 -6.43
CA LEU A 103 2.18 14.51 -6.47
C LEU A 103 2.97 15.65 -7.13
N ASP A 104 3.95 16.15 -6.40
CA ASP A 104 4.97 17.06 -6.94
C ASP A 104 6.14 16.23 -7.49
N ASP A 105 7.22 16.87 -7.92
CA ASP A 105 8.38 16.15 -8.45
C ASP A 105 8.98 15.20 -7.42
N GLU A 106 9.06 15.60 -6.17
CA GLU A 106 9.56 14.74 -5.09
C GLU A 106 8.63 13.58 -4.82
N GLY A 107 7.31 13.81 -4.89
CA GLY A 107 6.31 12.76 -4.75
C GLY A 107 6.42 11.73 -5.87
N GLU A 108 6.65 12.17 -7.10
CA GLU A 108 6.84 11.27 -8.25
C GLU A 108 8.09 10.39 -8.07
N LYS A 109 9.18 10.96 -7.58
CA LYS A 109 10.40 10.20 -7.28
C LYS A 109 10.15 9.16 -6.19
N ALA A 110 9.41 9.55 -5.15
CA ALA A 110 9.07 8.65 -4.06
C ALA A 110 8.23 7.47 -4.55
N VAL A 111 7.25 7.73 -5.43
CA VAL A 111 6.43 6.68 -6.03
C VAL A 111 7.30 5.68 -6.79
N LYS A 112 8.22 6.17 -7.62
CA LYS A 112 9.12 5.30 -8.40
C LYS A 112 9.97 4.40 -7.49
N LYS A 113 10.53 4.95 -6.42
CA LYS A 113 11.34 4.16 -5.48
C LYS A 113 10.50 3.17 -4.71
N LEU A 114 9.34 3.58 -4.26
CA LEU A 114 8.44 2.71 -3.50
C LEU A 114 7.94 1.55 -4.35
N LYS A 115 7.64 1.77 -5.63
CA LYS A 115 7.28 0.69 -6.56
C LYS A 115 8.34 -0.40 -6.60
N LYS A 116 9.61 -0.01 -6.73
CA LYS A 116 10.72 -0.96 -6.77
C LYS A 116 10.83 -1.75 -5.47
N ILE A 117 10.66 -1.08 -4.34
CA ILE A 117 10.72 -1.73 -3.03
C ILE A 117 9.59 -2.74 -2.88
N ILE A 118 8.37 -2.37 -3.25
CA ILE A 118 7.21 -3.27 -3.14
C ILE A 118 7.38 -4.48 -4.05
N ILE A 119 7.81 -4.30 -5.28
CA ILE A 119 8.05 -5.41 -6.21
C ILE A 119 9.09 -6.37 -5.63
N THR A 120 10.17 -5.84 -5.07
CA THR A 120 11.20 -6.66 -4.42
C THR A 120 10.60 -7.47 -3.27
N GLU A 121 9.78 -6.87 -2.44
CA GLU A 121 9.14 -7.57 -1.32
C GLU A 121 8.15 -8.63 -1.81
N ILE A 122 7.43 -8.37 -2.88
CA ILE A 122 6.52 -9.35 -3.49
C ILE A 122 7.30 -10.56 -3.99
N ASP A 123 8.43 -10.33 -4.63
CA ASP A 123 9.26 -11.40 -5.16
C ASP A 123 9.85 -12.29 -4.06
N LEU A 124 9.93 -11.79 -2.84
CA LEU A 124 10.43 -12.55 -1.68
C LEU A 124 9.35 -13.39 -0.98
N ILE A 125 8.11 -13.26 -1.37
CA ILE A 125 7.00 -14.01 -0.77
C ILE A 125 6.88 -15.45 -1.41
#